data_9448812d9bc25726b947335f2427c198
#
_entry.id   9448812d9bc25726b947335f2427c198
#
_cell.length_a   1.000
_cell.length_b   1.000
_cell.length_c   1.000
_cell.angle_alpha   90.00
_cell.angle_beta   90.00
_cell.angle_gamma   90.00
#
_symmetry.space_group_name_H-M   'P 1'
#
loop_
_entity.id
_entity.type
_entity.pdbx_description
1 polymer ?
#
loop_
_entity_poly.entity_id
_entity_poly.type
_entity_poly.pdbx_seq_one_letter_code
_entity_poly.pdbx_strand_id
1 'polypeptide(L)'
;MSVIVEFTVDEELFIPQKQHESDAGFDLKASHDFFIHEGDTLVIDCGFSMAVPDGYKALILPRSGLALKYDITVLNAPGLIDSGYRGRVKVILHRMLRGGDTHSSKAIRFNKGDRIA
;
A
#
# COMPACT_ATOMS: atom_id res chain seq x y z
N MET A 1 8.14 22.44 -13.52
CA MET A 1 7.79 22.84 -12.13
C MET A 1 7.92 21.64 -11.21
N SER A 2 8.63 21.80 -10.12
CA SER A 2 8.80 20.74 -9.14
C SER A 2 7.75 20.83 -8.03
N VAL A 3 7.26 19.69 -7.60
CA VAL A 3 6.35 19.57 -6.45
C VAL A 3 7.13 18.92 -5.33
N ILE A 4 7.12 19.54 -4.17
CA ILE A 4 7.82 19.01 -2.99
C ILE A 4 6.80 18.38 -2.06
N VAL A 5 7.01 17.09 -1.77
CA VAL A 5 6.22 16.35 -0.78
C VAL A 5 7.15 15.99 0.38
N GLU A 6 6.79 16.41 1.57
CA GLU A 6 7.58 16.12 2.77
C GLU A 6 7.07 14.84 3.43
N PHE A 7 8.01 14.03 3.92
CA PHE A 7 7.71 12.79 4.62
C PHE A 7 8.30 12.81 6.02
N THR A 8 7.55 12.26 6.97
CA THR A 8 8.06 11.89 8.29
C THR A 8 8.02 10.38 8.37
N VAL A 9 9.19 9.74 8.43
CA VAL A 9 9.30 8.29 8.34
C VAL A 9 9.83 7.69 9.64
N ASP A 10 9.36 6.50 9.98
CA ASP A 10 9.88 5.75 11.14
C ASP A 10 11.27 5.21 10.87
N GLU A 11 11.52 4.77 9.64
CA GLU A 11 12.80 4.27 9.16
C GLU A 11 12.97 4.68 7.71
N GLU A 12 14.20 4.87 7.29
CA GLU A 12 14.54 5.33 5.93
C GLU A 12 13.95 4.42 4.84
N LEU A 13 13.88 3.11 5.11
CA LEU A 13 13.34 2.15 4.16
C LEU A 13 11.87 2.40 3.79
N PHE A 14 11.12 3.14 4.62
CA PHE A 14 9.70 3.42 4.37
C PHE A 14 9.46 4.66 3.53
N ILE A 15 10.49 5.40 3.15
CA ILE A 15 10.33 6.50 2.21
C ILE A 15 9.79 5.94 0.88
N PRO A 16 8.64 6.43 0.40
CA PRO A 16 8.12 5.99 -0.89
C PRO A 16 9.14 6.18 -2.02
N GLN A 17 9.36 5.14 -2.80
CA GLN A 17 10.37 5.13 -3.85
C GLN A 17 9.81 4.51 -5.12
N LYS A 18 10.31 5.00 -6.27
CA LYS A 18 10.08 4.35 -7.56
C LYS A 18 11.11 3.24 -7.76
N GLN A 19 10.69 2.12 -8.32
CA GLN A 19 11.60 1.06 -8.74
C GLN A 19 12.46 1.51 -9.92
N HIS A 20 11.83 2.21 -10.85
CA HIS A 20 12.46 2.74 -12.06
C HIS A 20 12.07 4.20 -12.19
N GLU A 21 12.98 5.02 -12.74
CA GLU A 21 12.71 6.45 -12.92
C GLU A 21 11.47 6.73 -13.78
N SER A 22 11.21 5.86 -14.74
CA SER A 22 10.05 5.98 -15.62
C SER A 22 8.73 5.52 -15.02
N ASP A 23 8.75 4.94 -13.81
CA ASP A 23 7.51 4.49 -13.17
C ASP A 23 6.62 5.68 -12.79
N ALA A 24 5.32 5.50 -12.97
CA ALA A 24 4.34 6.55 -12.66
C ALA A 24 4.11 6.69 -11.16
N GLY A 25 4.26 5.61 -10.42
CA GLY A 25 3.94 5.56 -9.00
C GLY A 25 5.13 5.27 -8.10
N PHE A 26 4.96 5.59 -6.84
CA PHE A 26 5.92 5.28 -5.78
C PHE A 26 5.41 4.07 -5.00
N ASP A 27 6.30 3.15 -4.67
CA ASP A 27 5.93 1.96 -3.90
C ASP A 27 5.77 2.29 -2.41
N LEU A 28 4.72 1.73 -1.82
CA LEU A 28 4.48 1.75 -0.38
C LEU A 28 4.78 0.38 0.20
N LYS A 29 5.43 0.38 1.37
CA LYS A 29 5.90 -0.84 2.01
C LYS A 29 5.17 -1.08 3.33
N ALA A 30 5.04 -2.36 3.70
CA ALA A 30 4.52 -2.71 5.01
C ALA A 30 5.53 -2.36 6.10
N SER A 31 5.07 -1.76 7.20
CA SER A 31 5.94 -1.41 8.32
C SER A 31 6.15 -2.57 9.30
N HIS A 32 5.44 -3.66 9.12
CA HIS A 32 5.55 -4.84 9.97
C HIS A 32 5.19 -6.10 9.18
N ASP A 33 5.57 -7.26 9.73
CA ASP A 33 5.17 -8.55 9.18
C ASP A 33 3.68 -8.79 9.41
N PHE A 34 3.03 -9.46 8.47
CA PHE A 34 1.64 -9.87 8.63
C PHE A 34 1.31 -11.07 7.75
N PHE A 35 0.22 -11.73 8.09
CA PHE A 35 -0.38 -12.78 7.26
C PHE A 35 -1.74 -12.30 6.76
N ILE A 36 -2.08 -12.64 5.53
CA ILE A 36 -3.40 -12.37 4.97
C ILE A 36 -4.02 -13.65 4.44
N HIS A 37 -5.19 -13.98 4.96
CA HIS A 37 -5.99 -15.13 4.53
C HIS A 37 -7.00 -14.70 3.48
N GLU A 38 -7.54 -15.66 2.74
CA GLU A 38 -8.65 -15.36 1.83
C GLU A 38 -9.81 -14.73 2.60
N GLY A 39 -10.37 -13.66 2.05
CA GLY A 39 -11.48 -12.93 2.67
C GLY A 39 -11.06 -11.90 3.70
N ASP A 40 -9.78 -11.85 4.09
CA ASP A 40 -9.30 -10.89 5.08
C ASP A 40 -9.26 -9.47 4.53
N THR A 41 -9.63 -8.53 5.38
CA THR A 41 -9.37 -7.10 5.20
C THR A 41 -8.47 -6.63 6.33
N LEU A 42 -7.30 -6.13 5.98
CA LEU A 42 -6.30 -5.67 6.94
C LEU A 42 -5.92 -4.22 6.68
N VAL A 43 -5.74 -3.47 7.75
CA VAL A 43 -5.20 -2.11 7.68
C VAL A 43 -3.72 -2.17 8.00
N ILE A 44 -2.89 -1.87 7.01
CA ILE A 44 -1.44 -1.98 7.13
C ILE A 44 -0.83 -0.59 7.19
N ASP A 45 -0.11 -0.29 8.27
CA ASP A 45 0.64 0.95 8.42
C ASP A 45 1.87 0.90 7.51
N CYS A 46 2.11 1.98 6.76
CA CYS A 46 3.24 2.07 5.84
C CYS A 46 4.48 2.73 6.43
N GLY A 47 4.46 3.05 7.72
CA GLY A 47 5.65 3.54 8.42
C GLY A 47 5.96 5.02 8.21
N PHE A 48 5.00 5.81 7.69
CA PHE A 48 5.25 7.22 7.45
C PHE A 48 3.98 8.06 7.47
N SER A 49 4.19 9.35 7.58
CA SER A 49 3.19 10.40 7.33
C SER A 49 3.71 11.31 6.23
N MET A 50 2.85 12.02 5.55
CA MET A 50 3.24 12.91 4.46
C MET A 50 2.47 14.21 4.48
N ALA A 51 3.07 15.23 3.87
CA ALA A 51 2.45 16.52 3.66
C ALA A 51 2.27 16.74 2.15
N VAL A 52 1.07 16.48 1.66
CA VAL A 52 0.73 16.75 0.26
C VAL A 52 0.47 18.25 0.12
N PRO A 53 1.13 18.92 -0.84
CA PRO A 53 0.92 20.36 -1.04
C PRO A 53 -0.52 20.72 -1.41
N ASP A 54 -0.92 21.93 -1.06
CA ASP A 54 -2.23 22.46 -1.44
C ASP A 54 -2.43 22.39 -2.96
N GLY A 55 -3.63 22.03 -3.37
CA GLY A 55 -3.95 21.85 -4.78
C GLY A 55 -3.60 20.48 -5.33
N TYR A 56 -2.99 19.63 -4.53
CA TYR A 56 -2.62 18.26 -4.89
C TYR A 56 -3.32 17.26 -3.97
N LYS A 57 -3.33 16.03 -4.42
CA LYS A 57 -3.79 14.87 -3.64
C LYS A 57 -2.88 13.70 -3.95
N ALA A 58 -2.84 12.74 -3.06
CA ALA A 58 -2.19 11.46 -3.33
C ALA A 58 -3.26 10.37 -3.48
N LEU A 59 -2.99 9.41 -4.34
CA LEU A 59 -3.88 8.25 -4.53
C LEU A 59 -3.11 6.98 -4.21
N ILE A 60 -3.71 6.14 -3.40
CA ILE A 60 -3.20 4.80 -3.11
C ILE A 60 -3.88 3.82 -4.06
N LEU A 61 -3.06 3.08 -4.81
CA LEU A 61 -3.52 2.15 -5.84
C LEU A 61 -2.98 0.76 -5.57
N PRO A 62 -3.71 -0.29 -5.99
CA PRO A 62 -3.22 -1.66 -5.87
C PRO A 62 -2.01 -1.90 -6.76
N ARG A 63 -1.19 -2.88 -6.38
CA ARG A 63 -0.14 -3.40 -7.23
C ARG A 63 -0.69 -4.50 -8.12
N SER A 64 -0.41 -4.40 -9.42
CA SER A 64 -0.89 -5.38 -10.39
C SER A 64 -0.37 -6.79 -10.10
N GLY A 65 0.87 -6.93 -9.66
CA GLY A 65 1.44 -8.23 -9.33
C GLY A 65 0.74 -8.93 -8.18
N LEU A 66 0.35 -8.19 -7.14
CA LEU A 66 -0.39 -8.76 -6.01
C LEU A 66 -1.82 -9.11 -6.40
N ALA A 67 -2.44 -8.29 -7.22
CA ALA A 67 -3.79 -8.57 -7.73
C ALA A 67 -3.78 -9.84 -8.58
N LEU A 68 -2.85 -9.95 -9.49
CA LEU A 68 -2.79 -11.08 -10.42
C LEU A 68 -2.42 -12.39 -9.72
N LYS A 69 -1.44 -12.34 -8.83
CA LYS A 69 -0.88 -13.55 -8.20
C LYS A 69 -1.66 -14.03 -6.99
N TYR A 70 -2.22 -13.11 -6.21
CA TYR A 70 -2.80 -13.43 -4.91
C TYR A 70 -4.23 -12.94 -4.71
N ASP A 71 -4.83 -12.31 -5.71
CA ASP A 71 -6.16 -11.69 -5.58
C ASP A 71 -6.21 -10.61 -4.50
N ILE A 72 -5.10 -9.91 -4.30
CA ILE A 72 -5.01 -8.84 -3.30
C ILE A 72 -5.20 -7.49 -3.97
N THR A 73 -6.08 -6.69 -3.38
CA THR A 73 -6.35 -5.33 -3.83
C THR A 73 -6.31 -4.36 -2.66
N VAL A 74 -6.32 -3.08 -2.98
CA VAL A 74 -6.60 -2.01 -2.02
C VAL A 74 -8.11 -1.81 -2.03
N LEU A 75 -8.78 -2.13 -0.92
CA LEU A 75 -10.24 -2.24 -0.88
C LEU A 75 -10.96 -0.94 -1.25
N ASN A 76 -10.41 0.20 -0.84
CA ASN A 76 -10.98 1.52 -1.12
C ASN A 76 -10.35 2.20 -2.34
N ALA A 77 -9.66 1.45 -3.21
CA ALA A 77 -8.98 2.05 -4.35
C ALA A 77 -9.94 2.80 -5.29
N PRO A 78 -9.54 4.00 -5.75
CA PRO A 78 -8.35 4.72 -5.34
C PRO A 78 -8.49 5.33 -3.95
N GLY A 79 -7.53 5.04 -3.07
CA GLY A 79 -7.52 5.61 -1.72
C GLY A 79 -7.05 7.06 -1.76
N LEU A 80 -7.87 7.98 -1.31
CA LEU A 80 -7.59 9.41 -1.42
C LEU A 80 -6.90 9.92 -0.16
N ILE A 81 -5.77 10.62 -0.34
CA ILE A 81 -5.08 11.36 0.72
C ILE A 81 -5.15 12.85 0.37
N ASP A 82 -5.85 13.59 1.19
CA ASP A 82 -6.03 15.03 1.03
C ASP A 82 -4.77 15.81 1.46
N SER A 83 -4.62 17.02 0.95
CA SER A 83 -3.49 17.89 1.30
C SER A 83 -3.44 18.23 2.79
N GLY A 84 -4.58 18.24 3.47
CA GLY A 84 -4.64 18.52 4.92
C GLY A 84 -4.35 17.32 5.82
N TYR A 85 -4.28 16.12 5.26
CA TYR A 85 -4.09 14.92 6.08
C TYR A 85 -2.63 14.80 6.55
N ARG A 86 -2.43 14.69 7.84
CA ARG A 86 -1.11 14.53 8.48
C ARG A 86 -0.97 13.25 9.28
N GLY A 87 -2.00 12.40 9.27
CA GLY A 87 -1.96 11.12 9.96
C GLY A 87 -1.06 10.11 9.25
N ARG A 88 -0.98 8.94 9.86
CA ARG A 88 -0.22 7.81 9.29
C ARG A 88 -0.84 7.38 7.97
N VAL A 89 0.01 7.11 6.99
CA VAL A 89 -0.44 6.52 5.73
C VAL A 89 -0.62 5.02 5.94
N LYS A 90 -1.84 4.56 5.68
CA LYS A 90 -2.22 3.16 5.85
C LYS A 90 -2.87 2.66 4.58
N VAL A 91 -2.68 1.39 4.30
CA VAL A 91 -3.27 0.73 3.15
C VAL A 91 -4.28 -0.29 3.64
N ILE A 92 -5.49 -0.23 3.10
CA ILE A 92 -6.54 -1.20 3.40
C ILE A 92 -6.43 -2.33 2.37
N LEU A 93 -5.73 -3.41 2.73
CA LEU A 93 -5.59 -4.57 1.86
C LEU A 93 -6.76 -5.52 2.03
N HIS A 94 -7.23 -6.03 0.91
CA HIS A 94 -8.23 -7.09 0.90
C HIS A 94 -7.77 -8.23 0.00
N ARG A 95 -7.79 -9.44 0.52
CA ARG A 95 -7.58 -10.64 -0.28
C ARG A 95 -8.92 -11.26 -0.60
N MET A 96 -9.23 -11.31 -1.88
CA MET A 96 -10.54 -11.80 -2.32
C MET A 96 -10.70 -13.29 -2.00
N LEU A 97 -11.92 -13.65 -1.63
CA LEU A 97 -12.29 -15.03 -1.41
C LEU A 97 -12.52 -15.71 -2.75
N ARG A 98 -11.78 -16.79 -3.01
CA ARG A 98 -12.05 -17.63 -4.19
C ARG A 98 -13.09 -18.66 -3.82
N GLY A 99 -14.17 -18.71 -4.58
CA GLY A 99 -15.16 -19.76 -4.44
C GLY A 99 -14.68 -21.09 -5.01
N GLY A 100 -15.35 -22.17 -4.66
CA GLY A 100 -15.10 -23.51 -5.19
C GLY A 100 -14.14 -24.32 -4.35
N ASP A 101 -13.60 -25.38 -4.98
CA ASP A 101 -12.80 -26.41 -4.31
C ASP A 101 -11.34 -26.04 -4.14
N THR A 102 -11.02 -24.80 -4.17
CA THR A 102 -9.62 -24.43 -4.05
C THR A 102 -9.15 -24.68 -2.64
N HIS A 103 -8.32 -25.63 -2.54
CA HIS A 103 -7.83 -26.11 -1.27
C HIS A 103 -6.68 -25.32 -0.73
N SER A 104 -6.19 -24.35 -1.43
CA SER A 104 -5.02 -23.65 -1.01
C SER A 104 -5.36 -22.30 -0.41
N SER A 105 -6.24 -22.33 0.58
CA SER A 105 -6.53 -21.14 1.37
C SER A 105 -5.40 -20.83 2.36
N LYS A 106 -4.17 -21.13 2.01
CA LYS A 106 -3.02 -20.83 2.87
C LYS A 106 -2.86 -19.31 3.00
N ALA A 107 -2.64 -18.89 4.22
CA ALA A 107 -2.27 -17.50 4.48
C ALA A 107 -1.00 -17.15 3.71
N ILE A 108 -0.96 -15.94 3.19
CA ILE A 108 0.23 -15.39 2.57
C ILE A 108 0.94 -14.53 3.59
N ARG A 109 2.23 -14.78 3.78
CA ARG A 109 3.07 -13.99 4.66
C ARG A 109 3.68 -12.83 3.88
N PHE A 110 3.56 -11.64 4.46
CA PHE A 110 4.30 -10.45 4.05
C PHE A 110 5.28 -10.08 5.15
N ASN A 111 6.45 -9.65 4.76
CA ASN A 111 7.47 -9.20 5.70
C ASN A 111 7.55 -7.69 5.72
N LYS A 112 7.98 -7.14 6.84
CA LYS A 112 8.35 -5.73 6.94
C LYS A 112 9.24 -5.34 5.74
N GLY A 113 8.88 -4.26 5.06
CA GLY A 113 9.59 -3.80 3.88
C GLY A 113 9.06 -4.31 2.56
N ASP A 114 8.14 -5.26 2.56
CA ASP A 114 7.51 -5.71 1.32
C ASP A 114 6.62 -4.63 0.73
N ARG A 115 6.64 -4.49 -0.58
CA ARG A 115 5.80 -3.53 -1.32
C ARG A 115 4.38 -4.04 -1.38
N ILE A 116 3.43 -3.21 -0.94
CA ILE A 116 2.02 -3.59 -0.83
C ILE A 116 1.07 -2.71 -1.63
N ALA A 117 1.53 -1.56 -2.06
CA ALA A 117 0.72 -0.64 -2.86
C ALA A 117 1.59 0.27 -3.72
#